data_f3845653d740386aefb222bc14dacdbf
#
_entry.id   f3845653d740386aefb222bc14dacdbf
#
_cell.length_a   1.000
_cell.length_b   1.000
_cell.length_c   1.000
_cell.angle_alpha   90.00
_cell.angle_beta   90.00
_cell.angle_gamma   90.00
#
_symmetry.space_group_name_H-M   'P 1'
#
loop_
_entity.id
_entity.type
_entity.pdbx_description
1 polymer ?
#
loop_
_entity_poly.entity_id
_entity_poly.type
_entity_poly.pdbx_seq_one_letter_code
_entity_poly.pdbx_strand_id
1 'polypeptide(L)'
;MKRLRVAVSCALLAALVGCSNGQVKPENYSGFIGDYSMLAPATAPSGAPLLRWVDPQADVRHYQRIYIEPSRFYPVPKPNDKVSAKTLADITTYYDQALRRELGKSLPLASAPGPGILVLKPAITAVSSHTQGLRPYEVIPIALIAAGMSTAVGIRDQDTQIATEAMLLDGGDNKVLAKMVRQGTGKALDDSDQPITGDDVKAVLDG
;
A
#
# COMPACT_ATOMS: atom_id res chain seq x y z
N MET A 1 -9.07 68.81 3.55
CA MET A 1 -8.00 67.86 3.18
C MET A 1 -8.32 66.50 3.80
N LYS A 2 -9.06 65.68 3.09
CA LYS A 2 -9.50 64.34 3.56
C LYS A 2 -8.49 63.30 3.08
N ARG A 3 -7.80 62.67 3.98
CA ARG A 3 -6.87 61.58 3.65
C ARG A 3 -7.63 60.26 3.44
N LEU A 4 -7.65 59.83 2.21
CA LEU A 4 -8.19 58.54 1.77
C LEU A 4 -7.24 57.45 2.24
N ARG A 5 -7.64 56.63 3.20
CA ARG A 5 -6.92 55.41 3.59
C ARG A 5 -7.47 54.24 2.76
N VAL A 6 -6.72 53.88 1.76
CA VAL A 6 -6.94 52.62 1.01
C VAL A 6 -6.37 51.46 1.85
N ALA A 7 -7.25 50.68 2.43
CA ALA A 7 -6.88 49.43 3.07
C ALA A 7 -6.77 48.35 1.99
N VAL A 8 -5.56 47.99 1.61
CA VAL A 8 -5.29 46.83 0.76
C VAL A 8 -5.35 45.58 1.64
N SER A 9 -6.48 44.90 1.62
CA SER A 9 -6.61 43.55 2.19
C SER A 9 -5.99 42.56 1.21
N CYS A 10 -4.74 42.22 1.43
CA CYS A 10 -4.12 41.02 0.81
C CYS A 10 -4.72 39.78 1.45
N ALA A 11 -5.70 39.20 0.77
CA ALA A 11 -6.15 37.82 1.04
C ALA A 11 -5.05 36.86 0.58
N LEU A 12 -4.20 36.41 1.53
CA LEU A 12 -3.31 35.28 1.33
C LEU A 12 -4.16 34.01 1.28
N LEU A 13 -4.59 33.60 0.09
CA LEU A 13 -4.97 32.21 -0.13
C LEU A 13 -3.69 31.39 -0.09
N ALA A 14 -3.36 30.86 1.08
CA ALA A 14 -2.39 29.79 1.21
C ALA A 14 -3.00 28.54 0.57
N ALA A 15 -2.66 28.29 -0.70
CA ALA A 15 -2.88 27.01 -1.34
C ALA A 15 -2.01 25.99 -0.60
N LEU A 16 -2.64 25.22 0.28
CA LEU A 16 -2.06 24.00 0.84
C LEU A 16 -1.89 23.00 -0.31
N VAL A 17 -0.81 23.15 -1.06
CA VAL A 17 -0.32 22.09 -1.94
C VAL A 17 0.23 21.02 -0.99
N GLY A 18 -0.66 20.13 -0.53
CA GLY A 18 -0.27 18.93 0.18
C GLY A 18 0.62 18.11 -0.75
N CYS A 19 1.91 18.03 -0.41
CA CYS A 19 2.82 17.09 -1.04
C CYS A 19 2.31 15.68 -0.77
N SER A 20 1.60 15.08 -1.73
CA SER A 20 1.14 13.69 -1.67
C SER A 20 2.27 12.73 -2.06
N ASN A 21 3.47 12.93 -1.50
CA ASN A 21 4.58 12.02 -1.69
C ASN A 21 4.29 10.74 -0.93
N GLY A 22 4.06 9.64 -1.65
CA GLY A 22 3.89 8.29 -1.10
C GLY A 22 2.48 7.68 -1.19
N GLN A 23 1.49 8.35 -1.79
CA GLN A 23 0.18 7.76 -2.03
C GLN A 23 0.10 7.09 -3.40
N VAL A 24 -0.52 5.91 -3.45
CA VAL A 24 -0.80 5.24 -4.72
C VAL A 24 -1.79 6.08 -5.53
N LYS A 25 -1.43 6.39 -6.77
CA LYS A 25 -2.28 7.17 -7.68
C LYS A 25 -3.40 6.31 -8.26
N PRO A 26 -4.56 6.91 -8.64
CA PRO A 26 -5.69 6.17 -9.20
C PRO A 26 -5.35 5.28 -10.40
N GLU A 27 -4.43 5.72 -11.26
CA GLU A 27 -3.96 4.94 -12.41
C GLU A 27 -3.21 3.65 -12.04
N ASN A 28 -2.77 3.54 -10.79
CA ASN A 28 -2.02 2.40 -10.27
C ASN A 28 -2.88 1.49 -9.36
N TYR A 29 -4.18 1.73 -9.26
CA TYR A 29 -5.07 0.86 -8.49
C TYR A 29 -5.18 -0.51 -9.16
N SER A 30 -5.03 -1.56 -8.35
CA SER A 30 -5.01 -2.93 -8.86
C SER A 30 -6.39 -3.46 -9.26
N GLY A 31 -7.45 -2.93 -8.68
CA GLY A 31 -8.81 -3.48 -8.76
C GLY A 31 -9.14 -4.47 -7.64
N PHE A 32 -8.18 -4.81 -6.76
CA PHE A 32 -8.39 -5.81 -5.70
C PHE A 32 -9.52 -5.45 -4.73
N ILE A 33 -9.57 -4.19 -4.26
CA ILE A 33 -10.62 -3.73 -3.34
C ILE A 33 -11.89 -3.26 -4.05
N GLY A 34 -11.95 -3.37 -5.38
CA GLY A 34 -13.09 -2.98 -6.22
C GLY A 34 -13.25 -1.47 -6.32
N ASP A 35 -14.12 -0.89 -5.52
CA ASP A 35 -14.38 0.56 -5.53
C ASP A 35 -13.40 1.31 -4.61
N TYR A 36 -12.71 2.30 -5.18
CA TYR A 36 -11.73 3.19 -4.52
C TYR A 36 -12.28 4.59 -4.24
N SER A 37 -13.47 4.93 -4.72
CA SER A 37 -14.02 6.29 -4.71
C SER A 37 -14.14 6.90 -3.31
N MET A 38 -14.31 6.05 -2.29
CA MET A 38 -14.48 6.48 -0.90
C MET A 38 -13.18 6.55 -0.11
N LEU A 39 -12.05 6.18 -0.71
CA LEU A 39 -10.76 6.26 -0.03
C LEU A 39 -10.36 7.72 0.20
N ALA A 40 -9.90 8.01 1.41
CA ALA A 40 -9.39 9.32 1.80
C ALA A 40 -7.95 9.21 2.33
N PRO A 41 -7.14 10.27 2.18
CA PRO A 41 -5.81 10.34 2.78
C PRO A 41 -5.86 10.08 4.29
N ALA A 42 -4.95 9.24 4.76
CA ALA A 42 -4.78 8.90 6.16
C ALA A 42 -3.31 8.63 6.46
N THR A 43 -2.99 8.46 7.73
CA THR A 43 -1.63 8.14 8.20
C THR A 43 -1.68 6.86 9.01
N ALA A 44 -0.76 5.94 8.75
CA ALA A 44 -0.56 4.74 9.56
C ALA A 44 0.01 5.10 10.95
N PRO A 45 -0.09 4.21 11.95
CA PRO A 45 0.58 4.41 13.24
C PRO A 45 2.10 4.60 13.11
N SER A 46 2.73 4.03 12.09
CA SER A 46 4.14 4.24 11.76
C SER A 46 4.47 5.64 11.21
N GLY A 47 3.46 6.48 10.94
CA GLY A 47 3.63 7.77 10.26
C GLY A 47 3.58 7.68 8.72
N ALA A 48 3.53 6.48 8.14
CA ALA A 48 3.49 6.31 6.70
C ALA A 48 2.15 6.77 6.10
N PRO A 49 2.14 7.45 4.94
CA PRO A 49 0.92 7.84 4.25
C PRO A 49 0.20 6.62 3.67
N LEU A 50 -1.12 6.65 3.70
CA LEU A 50 -1.99 5.65 3.09
C LEU A 50 -3.32 6.27 2.63
N LEU A 51 -4.09 5.53 1.86
CA LEU A 51 -5.49 5.82 1.59
C LEU A 51 -6.35 4.83 2.38
N ARG A 52 -7.40 5.32 3.02
CA ARG A 52 -8.28 4.50 3.85
C ARG A 52 -9.73 4.93 3.74
N TRP A 53 -10.61 3.95 3.77
CA TRP A 53 -12.02 4.14 4.06
C TRP A 53 -12.42 3.20 5.21
N VAL A 54 -13.28 3.68 6.09
CA VAL A 54 -13.90 2.88 7.16
C VAL A 54 -15.41 3.13 7.08
N ASP A 55 -16.20 2.06 7.14
CA ASP A 55 -17.65 2.16 7.22
C ASP A 55 -18.03 3.00 8.45
N PRO A 56 -18.74 4.15 8.28
CA PRO A 56 -19.13 4.99 9.40
C PRO A 56 -20.06 4.30 10.40
N GLN A 57 -20.70 3.20 9.99
CA GLN A 57 -21.59 2.41 10.83
C GLN A 57 -20.91 1.18 11.46
N ALA A 58 -19.61 0.97 11.17
CA ALA A 58 -18.89 -0.16 11.74
C ALA A 58 -18.67 0.04 13.24
N ASP A 59 -19.20 -0.86 14.05
CA ASP A 59 -18.86 -0.97 15.45
C ASP A 59 -17.88 -2.12 15.68
N VAL A 60 -16.60 -1.77 15.78
CA VAL A 60 -15.51 -2.75 15.91
C VAL A 60 -15.36 -3.31 17.34
N ARG A 61 -16.06 -2.77 18.33
CA ARG A 61 -15.90 -3.13 19.75
C ARG A 61 -16.39 -4.52 20.09
N HIS A 62 -17.28 -5.10 19.30
CA HIS A 62 -17.80 -6.45 19.52
C HIS A 62 -16.96 -7.56 18.91
N TYR A 63 -15.96 -7.22 18.08
CA TYR A 63 -15.02 -8.21 17.54
C TYR A 63 -13.93 -8.52 18.57
N GLN A 64 -13.73 -9.78 18.83
CA GLN A 64 -12.80 -10.26 19.85
C GLN A 64 -11.56 -10.95 19.25
N ARG A 65 -11.60 -11.26 17.97
CA ARG A 65 -10.54 -12.00 17.27
C ARG A 65 -10.43 -11.50 15.83
N ILE A 66 -9.30 -11.79 15.22
CA ILE A 66 -9.07 -11.51 13.80
C ILE A 66 -8.57 -12.77 13.09
N TYR A 67 -9.19 -13.09 11.98
CA TYR A 67 -8.71 -14.08 11.02
C TYR A 67 -8.00 -13.35 9.89
N ILE A 68 -6.79 -13.76 9.56
CA ILE A 68 -5.97 -13.19 8.49
C ILE A 68 -5.91 -14.22 7.38
N GLU A 69 -6.55 -13.92 6.24
CA GLU A 69 -6.40 -14.74 5.03
C GLU A 69 -4.93 -14.71 4.57
N PRO A 70 -4.41 -15.78 3.98
CA PRO A 70 -3.10 -15.74 3.34
C PRO A 70 -3.03 -14.62 2.30
N SER A 71 -1.97 -13.83 2.34
CA SER A 71 -1.75 -12.77 1.36
C SER A 71 -1.53 -13.35 -0.04
N ARG A 72 -1.87 -12.56 -1.04
CA ARG A 72 -1.68 -12.93 -2.44
C ARG A 72 -1.22 -11.74 -3.26
N PHE A 73 -0.55 -12.02 -4.34
CA PHE A 73 -0.34 -10.99 -5.36
C PHE A 73 -1.61 -10.77 -6.18
N TYR A 74 -1.89 -9.50 -6.48
CA TYR A 74 -3.02 -9.15 -7.35
C TYR A 74 -2.66 -7.96 -8.25
N PRO A 75 -2.76 -8.09 -9.57
CA PRO A 75 -2.96 -9.35 -10.30
C PRO A 75 -1.84 -10.35 -10.07
N VAL A 76 -2.07 -11.63 -10.36
CA VAL A 76 -1.05 -12.68 -10.17
C VAL A 76 0.12 -12.43 -11.11
N PRO A 77 1.35 -12.22 -10.61
CA PRO A 77 2.50 -11.96 -11.46
C PRO A 77 3.00 -13.24 -12.13
N LYS A 78 3.66 -13.08 -13.27
CA LYS A 78 4.46 -14.15 -13.88
C LYS A 78 5.91 -13.98 -13.43
N PRO A 79 6.56 -15.00 -12.86
CA PRO A 79 7.98 -14.94 -12.54
C PRO A 79 8.83 -14.62 -13.77
N ASN A 80 9.92 -13.91 -13.55
CA ASN A 80 10.92 -13.57 -14.57
C ASN A 80 12.32 -13.49 -13.96
N ASP A 81 13.32 -13.11 -14.75
CA ASP A 81 14.72 -13.05 -14.32
C ASP A 81 14.96 -12.00 -13.20
N LYS A 82 14.12 -10.97 -13.09
CA LYS A 82 14.21 -9.94 -12.06
C LYS A 82 13.49 -10.32 -10.78
N VAL A 83 12.38 -11.09 -10.89
CA VAL A 83 11.56 -11.53 -9.75
C VAL A 83 11.22 -13.00 -9.91
N SER A 84 11.94 -13.85 -9.19
CA SER A 84 11.74 -15.29 -9.26
C SER A 84 10.46 -15.76 -8.55
N ALA A 85 9.98 -16.95 -8.88
CA ALA A 85 8.87 -17.59 -8.17
C ALA A 85 9.17 -17.75 -6.67
N LYS A 86 10.43 -18.05 -6.33
CA LYS A 86 10.87 -18.13 -4.93
C LYS A 86 10.77 -16.78 -4.25
N THR A 87 11.23 -15.71 -4.88
CA THR A 87 11.14 -14.34 -4.35
C THR A 87 9.69 -13.97 -4.04
N LEU A 88 8.76 -14.26 -4.95
CA LEU A 88 7.33 -13.99 -4.75
C LEU A 88 6.79 -14.77 -3.53
N ALA A 89 7.14 -16.04 -3.39
CA ALA A 89 6.74 -16.85 -2.24
C ALA A 89 7.34 -16.34 -0.92
N ASP A 90 8.60 -15.94 -0.92
CA ASP A 90 9.28 -15.38 0.26
C ASP A 90 8.61 -14.06 0.70
N ILE A 91 8.23 -13.18 -0.24
CA ILE A 91 7.55 -11.92 0.05
C ILE A 91 6.18 -12.16 0.69
N THR A 92 5.35 -13.04 0.14
CA THR A 92 4.04 -13.34 0.74
C THR A 92 4.17 -13.99 2.10
N THR A 93 5.10 -14.93 2.25
CA THR A 93 5.36 -15.58 3.55
C THR A 93 5.77 -14.58 4.61
N TYR A 94 6.69 -13.67 4.28
CA TYR A 94 7.11 -12.62 5.20
C TYR A 94 5.97 -11.67 5.57
N TYR A 95 5.19 -11.24 4.57
CA TYR A 95 4.05 -10.34 4.80
C TYR A 95 3.00 -10.97 5.71
N ASP A 96 2.66 -12.23 5.50
CA ASP A 96 1.75 -12.98 6.37
C ASP A 96 2.27 -13.06 7.81
N GLN A 97 3.57 -13.30 8.00
CA GLN A 97 4.19 -13.34 9.32
C GLN A 97 4.16 -11.96 9.98
N ALA A 98 4.46 -10.89 9.24
CA ALA A 98 4.42 -9.53 9.74
C ALA A 98 3.00 -9.13 10.17
N LEU A 99 1.99 -9.39 9.33
CA LEU A 99 0.59 -9.13 9.67
C LEU A 99 0.15 -9.89 10.94
N ARG A 100 0.48 -11.17 11.04
CA ARG A 100 0.14 -11.98 12.23
C ARG A 100 0.85 -11.47 13.49
N ARG A 101 2.12 -11.10 13.38
CA ARG A 101 2.90 -10.56 14.49
C ARG A 101 2.31 -9.23 14.98
N GLU A 102 2.01 -8.31 14.06
CA GLU A 102 1.57 -6.96 14.44
C GLU A 102 0.09 -6.94 14.89
N LEU A 103 -0.80 -7.55 14.14
CA LEU A 103 -2.22 -7.58 14.50
C LEU A 103 -2.50 -8.47 15.71
N GLY A 104 -1.71 -9.52 15.90
CA GLY A 104 -1.81 -10.39 17.08
C GLY A 104 -1.46 -9.70 18.41
N LYS A 105 -0.81 -8.53 18.37
CA LYS A 105 -0.59 -7.69 19.56
C LYS A 105 -1.89 -7.01 20.03
N SER A 106 -2.81 -6.73 19.11
CA SER A 106 -4.04 -5.99 19.38
C SER A 106 -5.25 -6.90 19.54
N LEU A 107 -5.34 -7.97 18.74
CA LEU A 107 -6.46 -8.93 18.78
C LEU A 107 -5.92 -10.36 18.67
N PRO A 108 -6.44 -11.30 19.48
CA PRO A 108 -6.12 -12.72 19.34
C PRO A 108 -6.43 -13.23 17.93
N LEU A 109 -5.52 -14.03 17.37
CA LEU A 109 -5.71 -14.60 16.05
C LEU A 109 -6.76 -15.73 16.08
N ALA A 110 -7.63 -15.75 15.09
CA ALA A 110 -8.56 -16.84 14.82
C ALA A 110 -8.00 -17.80 13.76
N SER A 111 -8.41 -19.06 13.82
CA SER A 111 -8.02 -20.09 12.83
C SER A 111 -8.97 -20.12 11.62
N ALA A 112 -10.16 -19.53 11.73
CA ALA A 112 -11.16 -19.48 10.67
C ALA A 112 -12.06 -18.23 10.83
N PRO A 113 -12.72 -17.76 9.77
CA PRO A 113 -13.74 -16.73 9.86
C PRO A 113 -14.99 -17.22 10.61
N GLY A 114 -15.82 -16.30 11.10
CA GLY A 114 -17.06 -16.59 11.79
C GLY A 114 -17.64 -15.36 12.49
N PRO A 115 -18.84 -15.47 13.07
CA PRO A 115 -19.48 -14.37 13.81
C PRO A 115 -18.58 -13.82 14.92
N GLY A 116 -18.49 -12.48 15.03
CA GLY A 116 -17.64 -11.80 16.03
C GLY A 116 -16.13 -11.86 15.73
N ILE A 117 -15.75 -12.32 14.55
CA ILE A 117 -14.36 -12.36 14.08
C ILE A 117 -14.19 -11.37 12.93
N LEU A 118 -13.19 -10.51 13.01
CA LEU A 118 -12.76 -9.72 11.88
C LEU A 118 -12.02 -10.61 10.85
N VAL A 119 -12.23 -10.36 9.58
CA VAL A 119 -11.51 -11.04 8.50
C VAL A 119 -10.68 -10.01 7.75
N LEU A 120 -9.36 -10.15 7.78
CA LEU A 120 -8.46 -9.35 6.96
C LEU A 120 -8.14 -10.10 5.67
N LYS A 121 -8.37 -9.46 4.53
CA LYS A 121 -7.97 -9.93 3.19
C LYS A 121 -6.87 -9.02 2.66
N PRO A 122 -5.60 -9.42 2.76
CA PRO A 122 -4.47 -8.64 2.26
C PRO A 122 -4.10 -9.04 0.84
N ALA A 123 -3.59 -8.06 0.07
CA ALA A 123 -2.96 -8.31 -1.23
C ALA A 123 -1.73 -7.45 -1.42
N ILE A 124 -0.75 -7.97 -2.14
CA ILE A 124 0.40 -7.24 -2.65
C ILE A 124 0.09 -6.89 -4.09
N THR A 125 0.03 -5.59 -4.41
CA THR A 125 -0.50 -5.11 -5.69
C THR A 125 0.55 -4.52 -6.63
N ALA A 126 1.71 -4.19 -6.11
CA ALA A 126 2.89 -3.84 -6.90
C ALA A 126 4.16 -4.21 -6.14
N VAL A 127 5.17 -4.69 -6.86
CA VAL A 127 6.58 -4.73 -6.46
C VAL A 127 7.37 -4.22 -7.64
N SER A 128 8.13 -3.17 -7.45
CA SER A 128 8.92 -2.58 -8.52
C SER A 128 10.25 -2.07 -8.01
N SER A 129 11.22 -1.94 -8.91
CA SER A 129 12.43 -1.16 -8.70
C SER A 129 12.31 0.15 -9.47
N HIS A 130 12.70 1.25 -8.85
CA HIS A 130 12.70 2.58 -9.46
C HIS A 130 14.12 3.12 -9.57
N THR A 131 14.43 3.69 -10.72
CA THR A 131 15.64 4.49 -10.89
C THR A 131 15.40 5.86 -10.24
N GLN A 132 16.26 6.26 -9.30
CA GLN A 132 16.21 7.61 -8.72
C GLN A 132 16.34 8.67 -9.83
N GLY A 133 15.38 9.60 -9.88
CA GLY A 133 15.35 10.68 -10.88
C GLY A 133 14.22 10.59 -11.90
N LEU A 134 13.48 9.49 -11.95
CA LEU A 134 12.22 9.39 -12.69
C LEU A 134 11.06 9.90 -11.83
N ARG A 135 10.04 10.46 -12.49
CA ARG A 135 8.94 11.12 -11.78
C ARG A 135 8.05 10.11 -11.06
N PRO A 136 7.38 10.47 -9.92
CA PRO A 136 6.61 9.55 -9.07
C PRO A 136 5.47 8.79 -9.74
N TYR A 137 5.17 9.03 -11.01
CA TYR A 137 4.09 8.38 -11.76
C TYR A 137 4.50 7.17 -12.60
N GLU A 138 5.77 6.75 -12.50
CA GLU A 138 6.29 5.59 -13.26
C GLU A 138 6.37 4.32 -12.42
N VAL A 139 5.46 4.16 -11.44
CA VAL A 139 5.29 2.88 -10.74
C VAL A 139 4.76 1.85 -11.73
N ILE A 140 5.60 0.90 -12.10
CA ILE A 140 5.22 -0.18 -13.01
C ILE A 140 4.43 -1.21 -12.20
N PRO A 141 3.14 -1.47 -12.50
CA PRO A 141 2.40 -2.56 -11.88
C PRO A 141 3.10 -3.90 -12.07
N ILE A 142 3.02 -4.79 -11.08
CA ILE A 142 3.60 -6.16 -11.16
C ILE A 142 3.26 -6.85 -12.48
N ALA A 143 2.06 -6.62 -13.02
CA ALA A 143 1.65 -7.17 -14.32
C ALA A 143 2.55 -6.75 -15.48
N LEU A 144 3.16 -5.56 -15.45
CA LEU A 144 4.07 -5.08 -16.49
C LEU A 144 5.49 -5.60 -16.29
N ILE A 145 5.97 -5.74 -15.05
CA ILE A 145 7.24 -6.42 -14.76
C ILE A 145 7.16 -7.88 -15.23
N ALA A 146 6.03 -8.53 -14.98
CA ALA A 146 5.76 -9.88 -15.43
C ALA A 146 5.64 -10.03 -16.95
N ALA A 147 5.33 -8.97 -17.69
CA ALA A 147 5.25 -8.97 -19.16
C ALA A 147 6.61 -8.78 -19.86
N GLY A 148 7.72 -8.66 -19.11
CA GLY A 148 9.06 -8.53 -19.67
C GLY A 148 9.36 -7.17 -20.31
N MET A 149 8.57 -6.15 -20.04
CA MET A 149 8.82 -4.79 -20.53
C MET A 149 9.89 -4.09 -19.65
N SER A 150 11.14 -4.51 -19.77
CA SER A 150 12.27 -3.73 -19.28
C SER A 150 12.61 -2.65 -20.31
N THR A 151 12.15 -1.44 -20.08
CA THR A 151 12.69 -0.30 -20.84
C THR A 151 14.09 -0.02 -20.36
N ALA A 152 15.05 -0.19 -21.26
CA ALA A 152 16.43 0.21 -21.07
C ALA A 152 16.48 1.74 -20.92
N VAL A 153 16.63 2.21 -19.68
CA VAL A 153 17.03 3.60 -19.40
C VAL A 153 18.08 3.58 -18.29
N GLY A 154 19.17 4.24 -18.56
CA GLY A 154 20.42 4.24 -17.82
C GLY A 154 20.33 4.44 -16.31
N ILE A 155 21.17 3.72 -15.67
CA ILE A 155 21.34 3.38 -14.26
C ILE A 155 21.63 4.58 -13.37
N ARG A 156 20.88 4.70 -12.26
CA ARG A 156 21.32 5.24 -10.97
C ARG A 156 20.38 4.73 -9.91
N ASP A 157 20.91 4.43 -8.71
CA ASP A 157 20.25 3.94 -7.48
C ASP A 157 18.74 3.63 -7.62
N GLN A 158 18.39 2.35 -7.54
CA GLN A 158 17.01 1.90 -7.69
C GLN A 158 16.42 1.60 -6.31
N ASP A 159 15.37 2.31 -5.96
CA ASP A 159 14.57 1.98 -4.79
C ASP A 159 13.56 0.87 -5.12
N THR A 160 13.47 -0.15 -4.27
CA THR A 160 12.35 -1.10 -4.35
C THR A 160 11.09 -0.45 -3.81
N GLN A 161 9.98 -0.62 -4.50
CA GLN A 161 8.69 -0.17 -4.03
C GLN A 161 7.72 -1.34 -3.92
N ILE A 162 6.90 -1.32 -2.89
CA ILE A 162 5.83 -2.29 -2.69
C ILE A 162 4.52 -1.54 -2.43
N ALA A 163 3.46 -1.97 -3.12
CA ALA A 163 2.12 -1.50 -2.85
C ALA A 163 1.27 -2.64 -2.29
N THR A 164 0.45 -2.34 -1.30
CA THR A 164 -0.45 -3.30 -0.67
C THR A 164 -1.85 -2.74 -0.62
N GLU A 165 -2.82 -3.61 -0.79
CA GLU A 165 -4.22 -3.32 -0.61
C GLU A 165 -4.81 -4.29 0.40
N ALA A 166 -5.77 -3.84 1.20
CA ALA A 166 -6.44 -4.71 2.16
C ALA A 166 -7.91 -4.34 2.33
N MET A 167 -8.71 -5.36 2.60
CA MET A 167 -10.09 -5.21 3.07
C MET A 167 -10.23 -5.85 4.45
N LEU A 168 -10.94 -5.16 5.34
CA LEU A 168 -11.39 -5.71 6.62
C LEU A 168 -12.88 -5.98 6.53
N LEU A 169 -13.29 -7.19 6.84
CA LEU A 169 -14.68 -7.64 6.74
C LEU A 169 -15.19 -8.17 8.07
N ASP A 170 -16.50 -8.16 8.22
CA ASP A 170 -17.21 -8.98 9.22
C ASP A 170 -17.13 -10.45 8.82
N GLY A 171 -16.71 -11.32 9.73
CA GLY A 171 -16.57 -12.75 9.46
C GLY A 171 -17.88 -13.52 9.46
N GLY A 172 -19.00 -12.91 9.88
CA GLY A 172 -20.31 -13.53 9.87
C GLY A 172 -21.06 -13.36 8.55
N ASP A 173 -21.04 -12.13 8.00
CA ASP A 173 -21.82 -11.77 6.79
C ASP A 173 -20.95 -11.29 5.62
N ASN A 174 -19.64 -11.19 5.80
CA ASN A 174 -18.67 -10.67 4.83
C ASN A 174 -18.89 -9.18 4.46
N LYS A 175 -19.60 -8.42 5.27
CA LYS A 175 -19.74 -6.98 5.08
C LYS A 175 -18.35 -6.32 5.15
N VAL A 176 -18.03 -5.47 4.18
CA VAL A 176 -16.76 -4.72 4.18
C VAL A 176 -16.86 -3.59 5.21
N LEU A 177 -15.96 -3.58 6.17
CA LEU A 177 -15.88 -2.62 7.26
C LEU A 177 -14.80 -1.55 7.02
N ALA A 178 -13.73 -1.91 6.32
CA ALA A 178 -12.69 -0.96 5.94
C ALA A 178 -11.95 -1.42 4.68
N LYS A 179 -11.36 -0.45 4.00
CA LYS A 179 -10.47 -0.64 2.85
C LYS A 179 -9.23 0.20 3.03
N MET A 180 -8.09 -0.29 2.56
CA MET A 180 -6.82 0.42 2.65
C MET A 180 -5.98 0.18 1.40
N VAL A 181 -5.27 1.23 0.98
CA VAL A 181 -4.23 1.18 -0.04
C VAL A 181 -3.00 1.87 0.53
N ARG A 182 -1.86 1.19 0.48
CA ARG A 182 -0.58 1.70 0.97
C ARG A 182 0.50 1.42 -0.05
N GLN A 183 1.45 2.35 -0.16
CA GLN A 183 2.70 2.18 -0.88
C GLN A 183 3.86 2.53 0.06
N GLY A 184 4.94 1.81 -0.06
CA GLY A 184 6.16 2.10 0.67
C GLY A 184 7.39 1.80 -0.16
N THR A 185 8.52 2.38 0.24
CA THR A 185 9.83 2.20 -0.39
C THR A 185 10.66 1.26 0.48
N GLY A 186 11.18 0.20 -0.11
CA GLY A 186 12.09 -0.74 0.54
C GLY A 186 13.55 -0.32 0.38
N LYS A 187 14.43 -1.31 0.45
CA LYS A 187 15.87 -1.09 0.32
C LYS A 187 16.24 -0.69 -1.12
N ALA A 188 17.16 0.26 -1.28
CA ALA A 188 17.75 0.57 -2.57
C ALA A 188 18.53 -0.64 -3.11
N LEU A 189 18.46 -0.85 -4.43
CA LEU A 189 19.29 -1.84 -5.14
C LEU A 189 20.57 -1.19 -5.62
N ASP A 190 21.67 -1.96 -5.61
CA ASP A 190 22.98 -1.45 -6.00
C ASP A 190 23.07 -1.19 -7.52
N ASP A 191 22.32 -1.95 -8.33
CA ASP A 191 22.20 -1.73 -9.77
C ASP A 191 20.85 -2.22 -10.35
N SER A 192 20.59 -1.86 -11.62
CA SER A 192 19.34 -2.19 -12.33
C SER A 192 19.19 -3.68 -12.66
N ASP A 193 20.27 -4.42 -12.62
CA ASP A 193 20.31 -5.84 -13.00
C ASP A 193 20.22 -6.75 -11.77
N GLN A 194 20.31 -6.16 -10.57
CA GLN A 194 20.16 -6.90 -9.32
C GLN A 194 18.74 -7.46 -9.21
N PRO A 195 18.57 -8.79 -9.01
CA PRO A 195 17.26 -9.38 -8.75
C PRO A 195 16.71 -8.89 -7.41
N ILE A 196 15.41 -8.57 -7.38
CA ILE A 196 14.71 -8.22 -6.15
C ILE A 196 14.60 -9.46 -5.26
N THR A 197 14.87 -9.31 -3.98
CA THR A 197 14.72 -10.35 -2.96
C THR A 197 13.65 -9.98 -1.93
N GLY A 198 13.21 -10.96 -1.13
CA GLY A 198 12.30 -10.68 0.00
C GLY A 198 12.88 -9.71 1.02
N ASP A 199 14.20 -9.66 1.20
CA ASP A 199 14.86 -8.77 2.16
C ASP A 199 14.79 -7.29 1.75
N ASP A 200 14.71 -7.01 0.47
CA ASP A 200 14.66 -5.64 -0.05
C ASP A 200 13.32 -4.94 0.27
N VAL A 201 12.28 -5.70 0.55
CA VAL A 201 10.94 -5.18 0.84
C VAL A 201 10.50 -5.29 2.30
N LYS A 202 11.30 -5.94 3.16
CA LYS A 202 10.97 -6.17 4.60
C LYS A 202 10.67 -4.87 5.34
N ALA A 203 11.50 -3.84 5.17
CA ALA A 203 11.33 -2.58 5.89
C ALA A 203 9.97 -1.91 5.60
N VAL A 204 9.43 -2.09 4.40
CA VAL A 204 8.10 -1.58 4.03
C VAL A 204 7.00 -2.40 4.68
N LEU A 205 7.17 -3.72 4.71
CA LEU A 205 6.15 -4.64 5.24
C LEU A 205 6.05 -4.58 6.77
N ASP A 206 7.11 -4.13 7.45
CA ASP A 206 7.15 -3.95 8.91
C ASP A 206 6.55 -2.62 9.40
N GLY A 207 6.40 -1.64 8.56
CA GLY A 207 5.86 -0.31 8.88
C GLY A 207 4.37 -0.18 8.57
#